data_1c915dda2b33385afb3e7e0e0175c12d
#
_entry.id   1c915dda2b33385afb3e7e0e0175c12d
#
_cell.length_a   1.000
_cell.length_b   1.000
_cell.length_c   1.000
_cell.angle_alpha   90.00
_cell.angle_beta   90.00
_cell.angle_gamma   90.00
#
_symmetry.space_group_name_H-M   'P 1'
#
loop_
_entity.id
_entity.type
_entity.pdbx_description
1 polymer ?
#
loop_
_entity_poly.entity_id
_entity_poly.type
_entity_poly.pdbx_seq_one_letter_code
_entity_poly.pdbx_strand_id
1 'polypeptide(L)'
;ETVSALGEAAVGAHFAAVSTALEKVAAFGISSDRVFGFWDWVGGRYSLWSAIGLPLMLAIGPDHFRAFLAGGHAMDTHFKTAPLQDNLPVMLGLIGLWHRSVCEYPARAVIPYDQRLARLPAYLQQLDMESNGKSVDWQGQPVSRPTGPLVWGEPGTNAQHAFFQLLHQGTDVIPVEFLIAAVSHEPHIHAHHALLLANVLAQSEALMRGRSAQQAYDQLRQA
;
A
#
# COMPACT_ATOMS: atom_id res chain seq x y z
N GLU A 1 -3.28 9.68 -31.35
CA GLU A 1 -3.30 8.61 -32.39
C GLU A 1 -4.73 8.36 -32.89
N THR A 2 -5.70 8.01 -32.02
CA THR A 2 -7.09 7.71 -32.43
C THR A 2 -7.73 8.88 -33.19
N VAL A 3 -7.64 10.10 -32.67
CA VAL A 3 -8.19 11.31 -33.31
C VAL A 3 -7.47 11.60 -34.64
N SER A 4 -6.14 11.42 -34.69
CA SER A 4 -5.37 11.60 -35.92
C SER A 4 -5.73 10.59 -37.01
N ALA A 5 -6.07 9.37 -36.63
CA ALA A 5 -6.41 8.29 -37.56
C ALA A 5 -7.87 8.31 -38.01
N LEU A 6 -8.82 8.68 -37.12
CA LEU A 6 -10.26 8.55 -37.36
C LEU A 6 -11.00 9.89 -37.46
N GLY A 7 -10.32 11.01 -37.17
CA GLY A 7 -10.89 12.36 -37.15
C GLY A 7 -11.59 12.72 -35.84
N GLU A 8 -11.88 13.99 -35.64
CA GLU A 8 -12.48 14.52 -34.40
C GLU A 8 -13.89 13.93 -34.13
N ALA A 9 -14.65 13.64 -35.17
CA ALA A 9 -15.98 13.02 -35.03
C ALA A 9 -15.95 11.63 -34.36
N ALA A 10 -14.80 10.96 -34.36
CA ALA A 10 -14.65 9.66 -33.70
C ALA A 10 -14.54 9.75 -32.16
N VAL A 11 -14.32 10.94 -31.60
CA VAL A 11 -14.17 11.11 -30.14
C VAL A 11 -15.41 10.58 -29.42
N GLY A 12 -16.59 10.94 -29.87
CA GLY A 12 -17.84 10.47 -29.24
C GLY A 12 -18.02 8.94 -29.23
N ALA A 13 -17.39 8.21 -30.15
CA ALA A 13 -17.50 6.75 -30.22
C ALA A 13 -16.40 6.01 -29.45
N HIS A 14 -15.20 6.62 -29.30
CA HIS A 14 -14.02 5.91 -28.80
C HIS A 14 -13.53 6.37 -27.43
N PHE A 15 -14.10 7.45 -26.89
CA PHE A 15 -13.69 7.99 -25.61
C PHE A 15 -14.84 7.95 -24.59
N ALA A 16 -14.48 7.74 -23.35
CA ALA A 16 -15.31 7.93 -22.18
C ALA A 16 -14.51 8.75 -21.14
N ALA A 17 -15.18 9.44 -20.24
CA ALA A 17 -14.52 10.23 -19.22
C ALA A 17 -15.00 9.84 -17.82
N VAL A 18 -14.07 9.83 -16.89
CA VAL A 18 -14.35 9.84 -15.45
C VAL A 18 -13.97 11.23 -14.94
N SER A 19 -14.97 12.10 -14.78
CA SER A 19 -14.73 13.51 -14.50
C SER A 19 -15.97 14.21 -13.94
N THR A 20 -15.73 15.26 -13.14
CA THR A 20 -16.75 16.23 -12.70
C THR A 20 -16.71 17.50 -13.54
N ALA A 21 -15.70 17.71 -14.39
CA ALA A 21 -15.53 18.87 -15.24
C ALA A 21 -16.32 18.74 -16.57
N LEU A 22 -17.64 18.69 -16.48
CA LEU A 22 -18.56 18.35 -17.58
C LEU A 22 -18.37 19.25 -18.81
N GLU A 23 -18.16 20.54 -18.62
CA GLU A 23 -17.95 21.49 -19.73
C GLU A 23 -16.68 21.16 -20.53
N LYS A 24 -15.57 20.82 -19.85
CA LYS A 24 -14.32 20.44 -20.53
C LYS A 24 -14.46 19.12 -21.25
N VAL A 25 -15.20 18.18 -20.67
CA VAL A 25 -15.46 16.87 -21.30
C VAL A 25 -16.32 17.03 -22.56
N ALA A 26 -17.38 17.85 -22.50
CA ALA A 26 -18.21 18.16 -23.65
C ALA A 26 -17.41 18.91 -24.74
N ALA A 27 -16.57 19.88 -24.38
CA ALA A 27 -15.69 20.59 -25.31
C ALA A 27 -14.68 19.67 -26.00
N PHE A 28 -14.27 18.57 -25.35
CA PHE A 28 -13.43 17.54 -25.95
C PHE A 28 -14.19 16.64 -26.94
N GLY A 29 -15.52 16.68 -26.94
CA GLY A 29 -16.37 15.90 -27.83
C GLY A 29 -16.91 14.59 -27.27
N ILE A 30 -16.81 14.37 -25.95
CA ILE A 30 -17.38 13.21 -25.29
C ILE A 30 -18.85 13.50 -24.91
N SER A 31 -19.77 12.63 -25.32
CA SER A 31 -21.18 12.76 -25.01
C SER A 31 -21.47 12.41 -23.51
N SER A 32 -22.51 13.03 -22.95
CA SER A 32 -22.86 12.91 -21.52
C SER A 32 -23.17 11.49 -21.06
N ASP A 33 -23.65 10.63 -21.93
CA ASP A 33 -23.91 9.22 -21.66
C ASP A 33 -22.65 8.36 -21.47
N ARG A 34 -21.49 8.94 -21.83
CA ARG A 34 -20.16 8.33 -21.65
C ARG A 34 -19.32 9.01 -20.57
N VAL A 35 -19.94 9.80 -19.72
CA VAL A 35 -19.29 10.48 -18.61
C VAL A 35 -19.70 9.84 -17.29
N PHE A 36 -18.72 9.35 -16.56
CA PHE A 36 -18.90 8.74 -15.24
C PHE A 36 -18.47 9.74 -14.18
N GLY A 37 -19.44 10.28 -13.46
CA GLY A 37 -19.21 11.24 -12.38
C GLY A 37 -18.85 10.57 -11.06
N PHE A 38 -18.34 11.37 -10.15
CA PHE A 38 -18.10 11.00 -8.75
C PHE A 38 -18.32 12.24 -7.88
N TRP A 39 -18.46 12.04 -6.58
CA TRP A 39 -18.72 13.13 -5.63
C TRP A 39 -17.45 13.90 -5.27
N ASP A 40 -17.60 15.13 -4.80
CA ASP A 40 -16.51 16.03 -4.41
C ASP A 40 -15.65 15.53 -3.24
N TRP A 41 -16.22 14.67 -2.40
CA TRP A 41 -15.54 14.01 -1.30
C TRP A 41 -14.64 12.83 -1.73
N VAL A 42 -14.68 12.42 -3.00
CA VAL A 42 -13.80 11.36 -3.53
C VAL A 42 -12.41 11.92 -3.77
N GLY A 43 -11.47 11.51 -2.94
CA GLY A 43 -10.08 11.96 -3.01
C GLY A 43 -9.14 10.94 -3.66
N GLY A 44 -8.01 11.39 -4.24
CA GLY A 44 -7.08 10.63 -5.05
C GLY A 44 -6.73 9.24 -4.52
N ARG A 45 -6.09 9.14 -3.36
CA ARG A 45 -5.64 7.87 -2.76
C ARG A 45 -6.76 6.96 -2.23
N TYR A 46 -7.98 7.49 -2.09
CA TYR A 46 -9.18 6.76 -1.66
C TYR A 46 -10.18 6.55 -2.80
N SER A 47 -9.84 6.93 -4.03
CA SER A 47 -10.78 7.01 -5.15
C SER A 47 -11.05 5.69 -5.86
N LEU A 48 -10.20 4.68 -5.68
CA LEU A 48 -10.27 3.41 -6.41
C LEU A 48 -11.61 2.68 -6.23
N TRP A 49 -12.31 2.92 -5.13
CA TRP A 49 -13.62 2.38 -4.78
C TRP A 49 -14.79 3.07 -5.52
N SER A 50 -14.53 4.20 -6.19
CA SER A 50 -15.51 5.01 -6.93
C SER A 50 -15.46 4.75 -8.44
N ALA A 51 -16.13 5.60 -9.23
CA ALA A 51 -16.04 5.58 -10.69
C ALA A 51 -14.61 5.73 -11.23
N ILE A 52 -13.68 6.28 -10.43
CA ILE A 52 -12.23 6.36 -10.77
C ILE A 52 -11.63 4.95 -10.97
N GLY A 53 -12.22 3.92 -10.35
CA GLY A 53 -11.84 2.51 -10.56
C GLY A 53 -12.26 1.92 -11.91
N LEU A 54 -12.98 2.66 -12.77
CA LEU A 54 -13.44 2.16 -14.07
C LEU A 54 -12.32 1.56 -14.95
N PRO A 55 -11.14 2.19 -15.10
CA PRO A 55 -10.06 1.59 -15.88
C PRO A 55 -9.61 0.24 -15.31
N LEU A 56 -9.55 0.11 -13.98
CA LEU A 56 -9.23 -1.17 -13.32
C LEU A 56 -10.32 -2.21 -13.60
N MET A 57 -11.59 -1.83 -13.47
CA MET A 57 -12.71 -2.73 -13.76
C MET A 57 -12.68 -3.24 -15.21
N LEU A 58 -12.34 -2.37 -16.16
CA LEU A 58 -12.18 -2.77 -17.57
C LEU A 58 -10.99 -3.72 -17.77
N ALA A 59 -9.91 -3.51 -17.04
CA ALA A 59 -8.69 -4.32 -17.15
C ALA A 59 -8.86 -5.74 -16.55
N ILE A 60 -9.50 -5.87 -15.38
CA ILE A 60 -9.63 -7.15 -14.66
C ILE A 60 -10.99 -7.81 -14.82
N GLY A 61 -11.94 -7.12 -15.40
CA GLY A 61 -13.33 -7.58 -15.55
C GLY A 61 -14.21 -7.29 -14.33
N PRO A 62 -15.55 -7.28 -14.54
CA PRO A 62 -16.50 -6.85 -13.51
C PRO A 62 -16.53 -7.80 -12.30
N ASP A 63 -16.32 -9.09 -12.48
CA ASP A 63 -16.40 -10.06 -11.39
C ASP A 63 -15.20 -9.95 -10.45
N HIS A 64 -14.00 -9.79 -10.99
CA HIS A 64 -12.81 -9.53 -10.18
C HIS A 64 -12.87 -8.17 -9.49
N PHE A 65 -13.43 -7.16 -10.15
CA PHE A 65 -13.65 -5.86 -9.53
C PHE A 65 -14.66 -5.93 -8.38
N ARG A 66 -15.75 -6.68 -8.54
CA ARG A 66 -16.71 -6.92 -7.43
C ARG A 66 -16.06 -7.67 -6.27
N ALA A 67 -15.21 -8.67 -6.55
CA ALA A 67 -14.47 -9.37 -5.51
C ALA A 67 -13.51 -8.43 -4.76
N PHE A 68 -12.86 -7.51 -5.48
CA PHE A 68 -12.04 -6.46 -4.87
C PHE A 68 -12.86 -5.55 -3.93
N LEU A 69 -14.05 -5.07 -4.38
CA LEU A 69 -14.94 -4.27 -3.54
C LEU A 69 -15.45 -5.06 -2.32
N ALA A 70 -15.73 -6.37 -2.49
CA ALA A 70 -16.15 -7.24 -1.40
C ALA A 70 -15.07 -7.39 -0.32
N GLY A 71 -13.79 -7.42 -0.71
CA GLY A 71 -12.67 -7.41 0.23
C GLY A 71 -12.64 -6.14 1.09
N GLY A 72 -12.84 -4.97 0.47
CA GLY A 72 -12.98 -3.71 1.20
C GLY A 72 -14.17 -3.72 2.16
N HIS A 73 -15.32 -4.20 1.70
CA HIS A 73 -16.53 -4.32 2.54
C HIS A 73 -16.32 -5.26 3.73
N ALA A 74 -15.61 -6.37 3.54
CA ALA A 74 -15.28 -7.29 4.63
C ALA A 74 -14.42 -6.62 5.70
N MET A 75 -13.41 -5.83 5.30
CA MET A 75 -12.60 -5.08 6.25
C MET A 75 -13.39 -3.96 6.94
N ASP A 76 -14.27 -3.25 6.24
CA ASP A 76 -15.16 -2.25 6.83
C ASP A 76 -16.09 -2.88 7.89
N THR A 77 -16.61 -4.07 7.61
CA THR A 77 -17.44 -4.83 8.55
C THR A 77 -16.62 -5.22 9.78
N HIS A 78 -15.44 -5.77 9.58
CA HIS A 78 -14.51 -6.10 10.66
C HIS A 78 -14.18 -4.87 11.52
N PHE A 79 -13.83 -3.75 10.91
CA PHE A 79 -13.54 -2.51 11.62
C PHE A 79 -14.69 -2.02 12.49
N LYS A 80 -15.95 -2.16 12.02
CA LYS A 80 -17.14 -1.70 12.73
C LYS A 80 -17.59 -2.65 13.85
N THR A 81 -17.26 -3.93 13.77
CA THR A 81 -17.87 -4.96 14.63
C THR A 81 -16.89 -5.71 15.53
N ALA A 82 -15.60 -5.78 15.18
CA ALA A 82 -14.61 -6.48 15.97
C ALA A 82 -14.32 -5.74 17.28
N PRO A 83 -14.13 -6.47 18.42
CA PRO A 83 -13.62 -5.88 19.65
C PRO A 83 -12.27 -5.17 19.41
N LEU A 84 -11.98 -4.11 20.17
CA LEU A 84 -10.81 -3.27 19.95
C LEU A 84 -9.50 -4.06 19.90
N GLN A 85 -9.32 -5.04 20.77
CA GLN A 85 -8.12 -5.87 20.85
C GLN A 85 -7.93 -6.82 19.65
N ASP A 86 -9.02 -7.12 18.94
CA ASP A 86 -9.04 -8.03 17.79
C ASP A 86 -9.21 -7.25 16.47
N ASN A 87 -9.37 -5.93 16.55
CA ASN A 87 -9.64 -5.06 15.42
C ASN A 87 -8.34 -4.70 14.68
N LEU A 88 -8.09 -5.36 13.56
CA LEU A 88 -6.82 -5.23 12.82
C LEU A 88 -6.47 -3.78 12.45
N PRO A 89 -7.36 -2.96 11.84
CA PRO A 89 -7.06 -1.56 11.54
C PRO A 89 -6.77 -0.73 12.78
N VAL A 90 -7.51 -0.94 13.88
CA VAL A 90 -7.31 -0.22 15.14
C VAL A 90 -5.95 -0.59 15.73
N MET A 91 -5.63 -1.88 15.81
CA MET A 91 -4.36 -2.35 16.36
C MET A 91 -3.16 -1.86 15.54
N LEU A 92 -3.23 -1.93 14.21
CA LEU A 92 -2.17 -1.39 13.34
C LEU A 92 -2.00 0.12 13.52
N GLY A 93 -3.11 0.86 13.62
CA GLY A 93 -3.08 2.30 13.88
C GLY A 93 -2.45 2.66 15.23
N LEU A 94 -2.81 1.94 16.30
CA LEU A 94 -2.25 2.14 17.64
C LEU A 94 -0.76 1.78 17.70
N ILE A 95 -0.34 0.69 17.06
CA ILE A 95 1.07 0.31 16.97
C ILE A 95 1.86 1.37 16.19
N GLY A 96 1.32 1.86 15.06
CA GLY A 96 1.95 2.92 14.29
C GLY A 96 2.11 4.22 15.09
N LEU A 97 1.08 4.60 15.84
CA LEU A 97 1.13 5.76 16.74
C LEU A 97 2.16 5.56 17.85
N TRP A 98 2.19 4.37 18.47
CA TRP A 98 3.18 4.03 19.47
C TRP A 98 4.59 4.14 18.93
N HIS A 99 4.88 3.52 17.80
CA HIS A 99 6.20 3.57 17.19
C HIS A 99 6.61 5.01 16.85
N ARG A 100 5.72 5.79 16.24
CA ARG A 100 6.08 7.14 15.78
C ARG A 100 6.10 8.18 16.87
N SER A 101 5.10 8.21 17.77
CA SER A 101 4.91 9.29 18.75
C SER A 101 5.49 9.00 20.13
N VAL A 102 5.69 7.73 20.48
CA VAL A 102 6.23 7.32 21.80
C VAL A 102 7.66 6.82 21.67
N CYS A 103 7.93 5.91 20.73
CA CYS A 103 9.28 5.40 20.48
C CYS A 103 10.11 6.35 19.58
N GLU A 104 9.47 7.31 18.93
CA GLU A 104 10.09 8.29 18.02
C GLU A 104 10.81 7.65 16.82
N TYR A 105 10.42 6.44 16.43
CA TYR A 105 11.01 5.78 15.26
C TYR A 105 10.70 6.58 13.99
N PRO A 106 11.74 6.98 13.21
CA PRO A 106 11.54 7.92 12.11
C PRO A 106 10.92 7.32 10.87
N ALA A 107 11.01 5.99 10.73
CA ALA A 107 10.60 5.28 9.53
C ALA A 107 9.90 3.97 9.87
N ARG A 108 9.18 3.42 8.89
CA ARG A 108 8.73 2.02 8.87
C ARG A 108 8.93 1.45 7.47
N ALA A 109 9.32 0.20 7.39
CA ALA A 109 9.48 -0.53 6.16
C ALA A 109 8.27 -1.45 5.91
N VAL A 110 7.72 -1.43 4.70
CA VAL A 110 6.66 -2.34 4.26
C VAL A 110 7.23 -3.26 3.19
N ILE A 111 7.30 -4.54 3.49
CA ILE A 111 8.05 -5.51 2.69
C ILE A 111 7.13 -6.64 2.22
N PRO A 112 6.48 -6.46 1.05
CA PRO A 112 5.66 -7.51 0.48
C PRO A 112 6.52 -8.61 -0.13
N TYR A 113 6.31 -9.84 0.32
CA TYR A 113 6.86 -11.05 -0.32
C TYR A 113 5.92 -11.53 -1.42
N ASP A 114 5.53 -10.62 -2.27
CA ASP A 114 4.69 -10.84 -3.45
C ASP A 114 4.99 -9.75 -4.50
N GLN A 115 5.41 -10.17 -5.69
CA GLN A 115 5.73 -9.24 -6.78
C GLN A 115 4.53 -8.42 -7.24
N ARG A 116 3.31 -8.94 -7.11
CA ARG A 116 2.07 -8.21 -7.45
C ARG A 116 1.84 -7.01 -6.52
N LEU A 117 2.42 -7.03 -5.32
CA LEU A 117 2.38 -5.94 -4.35
C LEU A 117 3.61 -5.02 -4.41
N ALA A 118 4.43 -5.10 -5.46
CA ALA A 118 5.65 -4.28 -5.58
C ALA A 118 5.39 -2.77 -5.46
N ARG A 119 4.22 -2.29 -5.86
CA ARG A 119 3.83 -0.88 -5.76
C ARG A 119 3.10 -0.51 -4.47
N LEU A 120 2.83 -1.47 -3.59
CA LEU A 120 2.14 -1.21 -2.31
C LEU A 120 2.90 -0.22 -1.42
N PRO A 121 4.22 -0.32 -1.21
CA PRO A 121 4.94 0.68 -0.41
C PRO A 121 4.79 2.10 -0.98
N ALA A 122 4.88 2.26 -2.29
CA ALA A 122 4.70 3.56 -2.94
C ALA A 122 3.26 4.10 -2.83
N TYR A 123 2.25 3.24 -2.86
CA TYR A 123 0.86 3.64 -2.57
C TYR A 123 0.70 4.11 -1.13
N LEU A 124 1.28 3.37 -0.17
CA LEU A 124 1.23 3.73 1.24
C LEU A 124 2.01 5.02 1.58
N GLN A 125 3.01 5.38 0.78
CA GLN A 125 3.69 6.67 0.90
C GLN A 125 2.68 7.82 0.76
N GLN A 126 1.90 7.84 -0.29
CA GLN A 126 0.87 8.87 -0.45
C GLN A 126 -0.22 8.73 0.61
N LEU A 127 -0.68 7.51 0.87
CA LEU A 127 -1.75 7.26 1.84
C LEU A 127 -1.41 7.78 3.24
N ASP A 128 -0.20 7.53 3.72
CA ASP A 128 0.25 7.85 5.07
C ASP A 128 0.99 9.20 5.13
N MET A 129 2.06 9.36 4.35
CA MET A 129 2.96 10.52 4.46
C MET A 129 2.29 11.82 4.03
N GLU A 130 1.47 11.80 2.97
CA GLU A 130 0.68 12.98 2.57
C GLU A 130 -0.44 13.28 3.56
N SER A 131 -1.09 12.24 4.11
CA SER A 131 -2.17 12.42 5.09
C SER A 131 -1.66 12.95 6.43
N ASN A 132 -0.62 12.35 6.97
CA ASN A 132 -0.13 12.58 8.33
C ASN A 132 1.09 13.50 8.41
N GLY A 133 1.78 13.76 7.28
CA GLY A 133 2.97 14.61 7.23
C GLY A 133 2.64 16.10 7.41
N LYS A 134 2.06 16.47 8.53
CA LYS A 134 1.63 17.82 8.86
C LYS A 134 2.39 18.35 10.08
N SER A 135 2.80 19.60 10.04
CA SER A 135 3.47 20.30 11.14
C SER A 135 2.54 21.15 12.00
N VAL A 136 1.27 21.23 11.60
CA VAL A 136 0.23 22.00 12.30
C VAL A 136 -1.04 21.18 12.48
N ASP A 137 -1.81 21.51 13.51
CA ASP A 137 -3.13 20.95 13.76
C ASP A 137 -4.23 21.64 12.92
N TRP A 138 -5.51 21.29 13.17
CA TRP A 138 -6.67 21.86 12.49
C TRP A 138 -6.88 23.35 12.76
N GLN A 139 -6.31 23.89 13.84
CA GLN A 139 -6.35 25.31 14.22
C GLN A 139 -5.11 26.08 13.70
N GLY A 140 -4.23 25.41 12.94
CA GLY A 140 -2.99 25.99 12.42
C GLY A 140 -1.88 26.15 13.46
N GLN A 141 -2.02 25.50 14.65
CA GLN A 141 -0.99 25.56 15.70
C GLN A 141 0.08 24.49 15.45
N PRO A 142 1.35 24.77 15.74
CA PRO A 142 2.42 23.80 15.62
C PRO A 142 2.15 22.55 16.48
N VAL A 143 2.32 21.36 15.90
CA VAL A 143 2.23 20.11 16.66
C VAL A 143 3.54 19.84 17.42
N SER A 144 3.43 19.32 18.63
CA SER A 144 4.55 19.08 19.54
C SER A 144 5.20 17.69 19.39
N ARG A 145 4.61 16.82 18.58
CA ARG A 145 5.07 15.43 18.37
C ARG A 145 5.19 15.09 16.90
N PRO A 146 6.04 14.13 16.53
CA PRO A 146 6.11 13.63 15.17
C PRO A 146 4.78 13.05 14.72
N THR A 147 4.33 13.38 13.50
CA THR A 147 2.99 13.07 12.99
C THR A 147 2.95 11.86 12.07
N GLY A 148 3.95 11.66 11.24
CA GLY A 148 4.02 10.54 10.32
C GLY A 148 5.42 9.97 10.19
N PRO A 149 5.57 8.65 9.98
CA PRO A 149 6.85 8.03 9.67
C PRO A 149 7.20 8.22 8.19
N LEU A 150 8.47 8.05 7.86
CA LEU A 150 8.89 7.76 6.49
C LEU A 150 8.46 6.34 6.14
N VAL A 151 7.56 6.19 5.18
CA VAL A 151 7.12 4.87 4.67
C VAL A 151 7.91 4.50 3.44
N TRP A 152 8.50 3.30 3.42
CA TRP A 152 9.31 2.82 2.31
C TRP A 152 9.31 1.30 2.26
N GLY A 153 9.85 0.71 1.22
CA GLY A 153 9.99 -0.74 1.09
C GLY A 153 9.99 -1.20 -0.35
N GLU A 154 10.29 -2.46 -0.52
CA GLU A 154 10.30 -3.18 -1.80
C GLU A 154 9.93 -4.66 -1.60
N PRO A 155 9.69 -5.43 -2.68
CA PRO A 155 9.49 -6.88 -2.58
C PRO A 155 10.61 -7.58 -1.83
N GLY A 156 10.21 -8.49 -0.93
CA GLY A 156 11.05 -9.04 0.12
C GLY A 156 12.36 -9.67 -0.31
N THR A 157 12.38 -10.51 -1.35
CA THR A 157 13.60 -11.17 -1.83
C THR A 157 14.62 -10.17 -2.41
N ASN A 158 14.17 -9.16 -3.16
CA ASN A 158 15.03 -8.11 -3.68
C ASN A 158 15.53 -7.19 -2.56
N ALA A 159 14.65 -6.85 -1.63
CA ALA A 159 14.94 -6.00 -0.48
C ALA A 159 16.09 -6.53 0.37
N GLN A 160 16.22 -7.86 0.51
CA GLN A 160 17.32 -8.48 1.26
C GLN A 160 18.70 -8.09 0.73
N HIS A 161 18.82 -7.95 -0.59
CA HIS A 161 20.08 -7.54 -1.22
C HIS A 161 20.26 -6.03 -1.30
N ALA A 162 19.18 -5.26 -1.08
CA ALA A 162 19.21 -3.80 -1.20
C ALA A 162 19.45 -3.10 0.14
N PHE A 163 18.74 -3.45 1.21
CA PHE A 163 18.74 -2.70 2.45
C PHE A 163 18.56 -3.49 3.76
N PHE A 164 18.47 -4.81 3.73
CA PHE A 164 18.34 -5.60 4.97
C PHE A 164 19.57 -5.50 5.86
N GLN A 165 20.73 -5.19 5.29
CA GLN A 165 21.92 -4.86 6.07
C GLN A 165 21.62 -3.74 7.09
N LEU A 166 20.95 -2.68 6.67
CA LEU A 166 20.54 -1.57 7.53
C LEU A 166 19.55 -2.02 8.60
N LEU A 167 18.55 -2.84 8.22
CA LEU A 167 17.53 -3.32 9.15
C LEU A 167 18.10 -4.20 10.25
N HIS A 168 19.11 -5.03 9.93
CA HIS A 168 19.75 -5.95 10.90
C HIS A 168 20.87 -5.33 11.72
N GLN A 169 21.59 -4.35 11.17
CA GLN A 169 22.84 -3.87 11.76
C GLN A 169 22.94 -2.33 11.80
N GLY A 170 21.91 -1.62 11.36
CA GLY A 170 21.84 -0.17 11.43
C GLY A 170 21.69 0.34 12.86
N THR A 171 21.91 1.64 13.03
CA THR A 171 21.81 2.33 14.33
C THR A 171 20.38 2.72 14.69
N ASP A 172 19.50 2.85 13.68
CA ASP A 172 18.12 3.24 13.88
C ASP A 172 17.22 2.00 13.94
N VAL A 173 16.25 2.04 14.87
CA VAL A 173 15.20 1.01 14.91
C VAL A 173 14.14 1.35 13.88
N ILE A 174 13.95 0.45 12.92
CA ILE A 174 12.98 0.57 11.85
C ILE A 174 11.96 -0.58 11.97
N PRO A 175 10.73 -0.32 12.40
CA PRO A 175 9.66 -1.32 12.36
C PRO A 175 9.45 -1.86 10.94
N VAL A 176 9.29 -3.17 10.82
CA VAL A 176 9.10 -3.85 9.54
C VAL A 176 7.76 -4.56 9.51
N GLU A 177 6.99 -4.30 8.47
CA GLU A 177 5.74 -5.00 8.16
C GLU A 177 5.98 -5.96 6.99
N PHE A 178 5.91 -7.26 7.26
CA PHE A 178 5.99 -8.29 6.24
C PHE A 178 4.60 -8.67 5.76
N LEU A 179 4.42 -8.75 4.44
CA LEU A 179 3.18 -9.20 3.83
C LEU A 179 3.48 -10.37 2.90
N ILE A 180 2.73 -11.45 3.06
CA ILE A 180 2.84 -12.61 2.20
C ILE A 180 1.48 -13.29 2.04
N ALA A 181 1.19 -13.80 0.85
CA ALA A 181 0.01 -14.61 0.63
C ALA A 181 0.15 -15.97 1.32
N ALA A 182 -0.88 -16.41 2.04
CA ALA A 182 -0.88 -17.74 2.67
C ALA A 182 -0.88 -18.87 1.64
N VAL A 183 -1.48 -18.63 0.47
CA VAL A 183 -1.58 -19.59 -0.63
C VAL A 183 -1.01 -18.96 -1.90
N SER A 184 -0.23 -19.74 -2.64
CA SER A 184 0.29 -19.30 -3.95
C SER A 184 -0.82 -19.11 -4.97
N HIS A 185 -0.77 -18.03 -5.71
CA HIS A 185 -1.60 -17.81 -6.90
C HIS A 185 -1.01 -18.48 -8.16
N GLU A 186 0.19 -19.06 -8.06
CA GLU A 186 0.90 -19.70 -9.16
C GLU A 186 0.89 -21.23 -8.96
N PRO A 187 -0.02 -21.95 -9.61
CA PRO A 187 -0.23 -23.38 -9.33
C PRO A 187 0.96 -24.28 -9.67
N HIS A 188 1.88 -23.79 -10.51
CA HIS A 188 3.02 -24.60 -10.98
C HIS A 188 4.30 -24.44 -10.15
N ILE A 189 4.31 -23.54 -9.16
CA ILE A 189 5.52 -23.23 -8.38
C ILE A 189 5.31 -23.30 -6.86
N HIS A 190 4.53 -24.28 -6.40
CA HIS A 190 4.26 -24.46 -4.97
C HIS A 190 5.53 -24.59 -4.11
N ALA A 191 6.56 -25.25 -4.61
CA ALA A 191 7.84 -25.37 -3.90
C ALA A 191 8.53 -24.01 -3.71
N HIS A 192 8.45 -23.13 -4.69
CA HIS A 192 8.98 -21.77 -4.57
C HIS A 192 8.20 -20.94 -3.53
N HIS A 193 6.88 -21.12 -3.46
CA HIS A 193 6.08 -20.44 -2.45
C HIS A 193 6.42 -20.91 -1.03
N ALA A 194 6.63 -22.21 -0.83
CA ALA A 194 7.06 -22.74 0.47
C ALA A 194 8.43 -22.18 0.90
N LEU A 195 9.37 -22.05 -0.04
CA LEU A 195 10.66 -21.41 0.20
C LEU A 195 10.49 -19.90 0.53
N LEU A 196 9.58 -19.22 -0.16
CA LEU A 196 9.28 -17.82 0.10
C LEU A 196 8.68 -17.62 1.50
N LEU A 197 7.75 -18.49 1.91
CA LEU A 197 7.18 -18.51 3.27
C LEU A 197 8.27 -18.75 4.32
N ALA A 198 9.11 -19.76 4.13
CA ALA A 198 10.23 -20.05 5.03
C ALA A 198 11.18 -18.86 5.15
N ASN A 199 11.45 -18.20 4.04
CA ASN A 199 12.33 -17.04 3.98
C ASN A 199 11.77 -15.83 4.76
N VAL A 200 10.51 -15.45 4.55
CA VAL A 200 9.90 -14.33 5.28
C VAL A 200 9.81 -14.61 6.78
N LEU A 201 9.47 -15.84 7.17
CA LEU A 201 9.41 -16.22 8.58
C LEU A 201 10.79 -16.17 9.23
N ALA A 202 11.83 -16.64 8.53
CA ALA A 202 13.21 -16.57 9.01
C ALA A 202 13.70 -15.13 9.17
N GLN A 203 13.36 -14.23 8.23
CA GLN A 203 13.71 -12.81 8.34
C GLN A 203 12.98 -12.13 9.49
N SER A 204 11.69 -12.41 9.65
CA SER A 204 10.90 -11.90 10.76
C SER A 204 11.46 -12.37 12.11
N GLU A 205 11.77 -13.65 12.25
CA GLU A 205 12.35 -14.22 13.46
C GLU A 205 13.74 -13.61 13.76
N ALA A 206 14.58 -13.47 12.75
CA ALA A 206 15.92 -12.90 12.91
C ALA A 206 15.87 -11.45 13.40
N LEU A 207 14.98 -10.62 12.84
CA LEU A 207 14.78 -9.24 13.29
C LEU A 207 14.21 -9.17 14.71
N MET A 208 13.24 -10.04 15.05
CA MET A 208 12.62 -10.08 16.36
C MET A 208 13.60 -10.53 17.47
N ARG A 209 14.43 -11.53 17.20
CA ARG A 209 15.40 -12.06 18.17
C ARG A 209 16.67 -11.22 18.29
N GLY A 210 17.12 -10.66 17.18
CA GLY A 210 18.43 -10.01 17.09
C GLY A 210 19.62 -10.94 17.41
N ARG A 211 20.79 -10.35 17.61
CA ARG A 211 22.00 -11.05 18.07
C ARG A 211 22.78 -10.17 19.03
N SER A 212 23.27 -10.74 20.12
CA SER A 212 24.23 -10.06 20.97
C SER A 212 25.62 -10.02 20.31
N ALA A 213 26.44 -9.05 20.69
CA ALA A 213 27.82 -8.97 20.24
C ALA A 213 28.61 -10.26 20.53
N GLN A 214 28.35 -10.89 21.69
CA GLN A 214 28.98 -12.15 22.06
C GLN A 214 28.57 -13.30 21.13
N GLN A 215 27.30 -13.42 20.79
CA GLN A 215 26.83 -14.44 19.85
C GLN A 215 27.42 -14.26 18.46
N ALA A 216 27.53 -13.00 17.98
CA ALA A 216 28.17 -12.69 16.71
C ALA A 216 29.67 -13.07 16.73
N TYR A 217 30.38 -12.72 17.81
CA TYR A 217 31.79 -13.08 18.00
C TYR A 217 32.03 -14.58 18.02
N ASP A 218 31.20 -15.33 18.77
CA ASP A 218 31.35 -16.79 18.89
C ASP A 218 31.12 -17.49 17.54
N GLN A 219 30.18 -17.00 16.73
CA GLN A 219 29.94 -17.53 15.38
C GLN A 219 31.11 -17.26 14.42
N LEU A 220 31.71 -16.07 14.49
CA LEU A 220 32.88 -15.73 13.66
C LEU A 220 34.11 -16.60 14.00
N ARG A 221 34.19 -17.09 15.23
CA ARG A 221 35.31 -18.00 15.66
C ARG A 221 35.08 -19.45 15.25
N GLN A 222 33.82 -19.82 14.92
CA GLN A 222 33.46 -21.18 14.51
C GLN A 222 33.45 -21.36 12.98
N ALA A 223 33.44 -20.26 12.22
CA ALA A 223 33.51 -20.22 10.76
C ALA A 223 34.95 -20.22 10.26
#